data_22b75aafcadfe7e743b0602861ce19b9
#
_entry.id   22b75aafcadfe7e743b0602861ce19b9
#
_cell.length_a   1.000
_cell.length_b   1.000
_cell.length_c   1.000
_cell.angle_alpha   90.00
_cell.angle_beta   90.00
_cell.angle_gamma   90.00
#
_symmetry.space_group_name_H-M   'P 1'
#
loop_
_entity.id
_entity.type
_entity.pdbx_description
1 polymer ?
#
loop_
_entity_poly.entity_id
_entity_poly.type
_entity_poly.pdbx_seq_one_letter_code
_entity_poly.pdbx_strand_id
1 'polypeptide(L)'
;ETLLSFISLEDGVFSMVFEFSWCQLELKGPNYFWYDRQEWTPEDLKRELFSSHEMAGDRGWFGVCTENHDQPRSIDHYLPREGRNYYGATMLASMYLLLRGTPYVYQGQEIGMRNCAYASMDDYNDVSTHNQYNRALADGFSPEEALRLVQLESRDNARTPFQWDDTENAGFTTGKPWLKVNPNYTELNAAQEERDEDSVLAWYKKMIGLRLHSQWSELISEGTFAPAYREEKNLIAYRRRFEGKALLVLCNMQPEERE
;
A
#
# COMPACT_ATOMS: atom_id res chain seq x y z
N GLU A 1 -17.33 18.46 3.28
CA GLU A 1 -17.57 19.57 2.30
C GLU A 1 -16.26 20.25 1.87
N THR A 2 -15.35 20.59 2.80
CA THR A 2 -14.09 21.29 2.44
C THR A 2 -13.23 20.51 1.44
N LEU A 3 -13.05 19.20 1.61
CA LEU A 3 -12.25 18.40 0.68
C LEU A 3 -12.87 18.37 -0.72
N LEU A 4 -14.20 18.24 -0.82
CA LEU A 4 -14.89 18.26 -2.11
C LEU A 4 -14.68 19.57 -2.87
N SER A 5 -14.62 20.71 -2.19
CA SER A 5 -14.33 22.00 -2.85
C SER A 5 -12.95 22.05 -3.52
N PHE A 6 -12.02 21.17 -3.09
CA PHE A 6 -10.71 21.07 -3.73
C PHE A 6 -10.67 20.11 -4.91
N ILE A 7 -11.47 19.04 -4.89
CA ILE A 7 -11.39 17.93 -5.85
C ILE A 7 -12.67 17.74 -6.70
N SER A 8 -13.61 18.69 -6.63
CA SER A 8 -14.82 18.65 -7.46
C SER A 8 -14.44 18.59 -8.93
N LEU A 9 -15.12 17.73 -9.68
CA LEU A 9 -14.92 17.60 -11.11
C LEU A 9 -15.47 18.80 -11.90
N GLU A 10 -16.37 19.59 -11.30
CA GLU A 10 -16.98 20.76 -11.94
C GLU A 10 -16.19 22.05 -11.67
N ASP A 11 -15.84 22.31 -10.41
CA ASP A 11 -15.30 23.58 -9.96
C ASP A 11 -14.13 23.45 -8.94
N GLY A 12 -13.58 22.25 -8.80
CA GLY A 12 -12.46 21.99 -7.90
C GLY A 12 -11.19 22.73 -8.30
N VAL A 13 -10.41 23.13 -7.28
CA VAL A 13 -9.10 23.81 -7.46
C VAL A 13 -8.06 22.85 -8.02
N PHE A 14 -8.15 21.57 -7.68
CA PHE A 14 -7.26 20.49 -8.11
C PHE A 14 -8.01 19.42 -8.85
N SER A 15 -7.37 18.81 -9.85
CA SER A 15 -7.93 17.67 -10.56
C SER A 15 -8.11 16.44 -9.66
N MET A 16 -7.24 16.30 -8.64
CA MET A 16 -7.30 15.25 -7.62
C MET A 16 -6.41 15.62 -6.44
N VAL A 17 -6.62 14.95 -5.31
CA VAL A 17 -5.67 14.89 -4.18
C VAL A 17 -5.41 13.43 -3.83
N PHE A 18 -4.27 13.16 -3.21
CA PHE A 18 -4.00 11.83 -2.67
C PHE A 18 -4.90 11.54 -1.47
N GLU A 19 -5.43 10.34 -1.43
CA GLU A 19 -6.17 9.83 -0.29
C GLU A 19 -5.24 9.00 0.60
N PHE A 20 -5.04 9.47 1.83
CA PHE A 20 -4.11 8.88 2.80
C PHE A 20 -4.80 8.40 4.08
N SER A 21 -6.13 8.46 4.18
CA SER A 21 -6.84 8.11 5.42
C SER A 21 -6.56 6.68 5.90
N TRP A 22 -6.30 5.77 4.98
CA TRP A 22 -5.96 4.38 5.29
C TRP A 22 -4.46 4.09 5.41
N CYS A 23 -3.57 5.08 5.19
CA CYS A 23 -2.12 4.84 5.18
C CYS A 23 -1.48 4.87 6.58
N GLN A 24 -2.21 5.29 7.60
CA GLN A 24 -1.68 5.51 8.96
C GLN A 24 -2.68 5.06 10.04
N LEU A 25 -3.33 3.92 9.82
CA LEU A 25 -4.39 3.40 10.72
C LEU A 25 -3.90 3.11 12.13
N GLU A 26 -2.62 2.77 12.27
CA GLU A 26 -1.98 2.41 13.53
C GLU A 26 -1.52 3.61 14.35
N LEU A 27 -1.41 4.80 13.77
CA LEU A 27 -0.89 5.97 14.46
C LEU A 27 -1.99 6.74 15.18
N LYS A 28 -1.72 7.16 16.42
CA LYS A 28 -2.65 7.95 17.21
C LYS A 28 -2.33 9.43 17.11
N GLY A 29 -3.39 10.19 16.78
CA GLY A 29 -3.40 11.64 16.95
C GLY A 29 -2.37 12.41 16.11
N PRO A 30 -2.25 13.73 16.34
CA PRO A 30 -1.48 14.63 15.49
C PRO A 30 0.04 14.52 15.66
N ASN A 31 0.52 13.85 16.70
CA ASN A 31 1.95 13.78 17.01
C ASN A 31 2.68 12.67 16.25
N TYR A 32 1.95 11.69 15.72
CA TYR A 32 2.49 10.58 14.91
C TYR A 32 3.75 9.92 15.50
N PHE A 33 3.74 9.68 16.81
CA PHE A 33 4.82 8.94 17.44
C PHE A 33 4.66 7.46 17.16
N TRP A 34 5.67 6.82 16.61
CA TRP A 34 5.61 5.41 16.20
C TRP A 34 5.40 4.43 17.36
N TYR A 35 5.69 4.84 18.59
CA TYR A 35 5.43 4.06 19.80
C TYR A 35 4.03 4.31 20.38
N ASP A 36 3.33 5.37 19.98
CA ASP A 36 1.95 5.64 20.40
C ASP A 36 0.98 5.04 19.37
N ARG A 37 1.02 3.72 19.29
CA ARG A 37 0.27 2.94 18.31
C ARG A 37 -1.09 2.52 18.87
N GLN A 38 -2.02 2.33 17.96
CA GLN A 38 -3.27 1.60 18.20
C GLN A 38 -3.29 0.33 17.35
N GLU A 39 -3.96 -0.67 17.87
CA GLU A 39 -4.34 -1.80 17.03
C GLU A 39 -5.42 -1.35 16.05
N TRP A 40 -5.31 -1.78 14.82
CA TRP A 40 -6.32 -1.59 13.80
C TRP A 40 -6.74 -2.95 13.21
N THR A 41 -7.91 -2.98 12.61
CA THR A 41 -8.52 -4.17 12.05
C THR A 41 -8.86 -3.95 10.57
N PRO A 42 -9.10 -5.01 9.78
CA PRO A 42 -9.62 -4.87 8.42
C PRO A 42 -10.90 -4.02 8.34
N GLU A 43 -11.71 -3.96 9.41
CA GLU A 43 -12.88 -3.11 9.51
C GLU A 43 -12.51 -1.62 9.56
N ASP A 44 -11.40 -1.28 10.19
CA ASP A 44 -10.90 0.11 10.21
C ASP A 44 -10.43 0.55 8.83
N LEU A 45 -9.65 -0.28 8.14
CA LEU A 45 -9.26 -0.05 6.75
C LEU A 45 -10.49 0.09 5.84
N LYS A 46 -11.43 -0.82 5.96
CA LYS A 46 -12.70 -0.79 5.22
C LYS A 46 -13.48 0.48 5.46
N ARG A 47 -13.58 0.92 6.72
CA ARG A 47 -14.30 2.16 7.10
C ARG A 47 -13.68 3.39 6.43
N GLU A 48 -12.36 3.56 6.52
CA GLU A 48 -11.68 4.70 5.92
C GLU A 48 -11.82 4.69 4.39
N LEU A 49 -11.57 3.56 3.75
CA LEU A 49 -11.71 3.40 2.31
C LEU A 49 -13.13 3.71 1.83
N PHE A 50 -14.15 3.20 2.52
CA PHE A 50 -15.54 3.44 2.14
C PHE A 50 -15.95 4.89 2.38
N SER A 51 -15.59 5.47 3.54
CA SER A 51 -15.93 6.85 3.88
C SER A 51 -15.41 7.85 2.87
N SER A 52 -14.15 7.71 2.45
CA SER A 52 -13.55 8.59 1.46
C SER A 52 -14.24 8.49 0.11
N HIS A 53 -14.45 7.27 -0.38
CA HIS A 53 -15.08 7.06 -1.70
C HIS A 53 -16.56 7.43 -1.72
N GLU A 54 -17.30 7.23 -0.64
CA GLU A 54 -18.68 7.69 -0.52
C GLU A 54 -18.78 9.20 -0.40
N MET A 55 -17.86 9.83 0.32
CA MET A 55 -17.79 11.30 0.41
C MET A 55 -17.50 11.94 -0.94
N ALA A 56 -16.55 11.40 -1.69
CA ALA A 56 -16.24 11.90 -3.04
C ALA A 56 -17.38 11.58 -4.04
N GLY A 57 -18.00 10.41 -3.92
CA GLY A 57 -19.04 9.93 -4.81
C GLY A 57 -18.60 9.95 -6.29
N ASP A 58 -19.44 10.52 -7.14
CA ASP A 58 -19.16 10.80 -8.55
C ASP A 58 -18.66 12.23 -8.79
N ARG A 59 -18.63 13.07 -7.75
CA ARG A 59 -18.31 14.50 -7.82
C ARG A 59 -16.82 14.82 -7.61
N GLY A 60 -16.04 13.93 -7.00
CA GLY A 60 -14.65 14.15 -6.71
C GLY A 60 -13.73 13.07 -7.29
N TRP A 61 -12.40 13.33 -7.29
CA TRP A 61 -11.41 12.39 -7.79
C TRP A 61 -10.21 12.28 -6.86
N PHE A 62 -9.76 11.03 -6.60
CA PHE A 62 -8.59 10.76 -5.77
C PHE A 62 -7.43 10.18 -6.57
N GLY A 63 -6.21 10.53 -6.19
CA GLY A 63 -5.04 9.68 -6.37
C GLY A 63 -5.04 8.61 -5.29
N VAL A 64 -5.14 7.35 -5.68
CA VAL A 64 -5.21 6.22 -4.74
C VAL A 64 -3.90 5.44 -4.72
N CYS A 65 -3.38 5.18 -3.54
CA CYS A 65 -2.18 4.38 -3.34
C CYS A 65 -2.28 3.58 -2.03
N THR A 66 -1.53 2.51 -1.94
CA THR A 66 -1.35 1.73 -0.72
C THR A 66 0.10 1.76 -0.24
N GLU A 67 0.98 2.38 -1.03
CA GLU A 67 2.41 2.44 -0.78
C GLU A 67 3.01 3.69 -1.43
N ASN A 68 3.99 4.30 -0.79
CA ASN A 68 4.77 5.42 -1.34
C ASN A 68 6.12 5.54 -0.60
N HIS A 69 6.92 6.56 -0.93
CA HIS A 69 8.25 6.80 -0.35
C HIS A 69 8.25 7.21 1.13
N ASP A 70 7.09 7.45 1.72
CA ASP A 70 6.93 7.85 3.13
C ASP A 70 6.20 6.80 3.97
N GLN A 71 5.86 5.66 3.38
CA GLN A 71 5.11 4.58 4.03
C GLN A 71 5.91 3.28 4.04
N PRO A 72 5.67 2.38 5.00
CA PRO A 72 6.16 1.01 4.92
C PRO A 72 5.65 0.30 3.65
N ARG A 73 6.27 -0.81 3.28
CA ARG A 73 5.78 -1.65 2.20
C ARG A 73 4.40 -2.20 2.52
N SER A 74 3.47 -2.12 1.57
CA SER A 74 2.04 -2.41 1.78
C SER A 74 1.78 -3.84 2.28
N ILE A 75 2.53 -4.82 1.79
CA ILE A 75 2.44 -6.21 2.25
C ILE A 75 2.75 -6.33 3.74
N ASP A 76 3.76 -5.61 4.23
CA ASP A 76 4.16 -5.63 5.63
C ASP A 76 3.25 -4.78 6.52
N HIS A 77 2.62 -3.76 5.94
CA HIS A 77 1.73 -2.85 6.63
C HIS A 77 0.31 -3.42 6.81
N TYR A 78 -0.30 -3.91 5.73
CA TYR A 78 -1.72 -4.28 5.75
C TYR A 78 -1.97 -5.76 6.05
N LEU A 79 -0.98 -6.63 5.96
CA LEU A 79 -1.18 -8.06 6.07
C LEU A 79 -0.55 -8.66 7.32
N PRO A 80 -1.25 -9.59 7.99
CA PRO A 80 -0.64 -10.42 9.01
C PRO A 80 0.47 -11.27 8.39
N ARG A 81 1.39 -11.77 9.21
CA ARG A 81 2.60 -12.48 8.73
C ARG A 81 2.26 -13.63 7.78
N GLU A 82 1.22 -14.38 8.08
CA GLU A 82 0.77 -15.54 7.31
C GLU A 82 0.19 -15.16 5.94
N GLY A 83 -0.35 -13.94 5.82
CA GLY A 83 -0.90 -13.37 4.58
C GLY A 83 0.13 -12.69 3.68
N ARG A 84 1.40 -12.58 4.12
CA ARG A 84 2.46 -11.88 3.38
C ARG A 84 3.08 -12.75 2.30
N ASN A 85 2.28 -13.10 1.32
CA ASN A 85 2.61 -14.01 0.22
C ASN A 85 2.00 -13.48 -1.09
N TYR A 86 2.11 -14.27 -2.15
CA TYR A 86 1.54 -13.97 -3.47
C TYR A 86 0.05 -13.58 -3.40
N TYR A 87 -0.78 -14.36 -2.69
CA TYR A 87 -2.22 -14.10 -2.63
C TYR A 87 -2.54 -12.78 -1.92
N GLY A 88 -1.82 -12.47 -0.84
CA GLY A 88 -1.97 -11.20 -0.15
C GLY A 88 -1.54 -10.00 -1.01
N ALA A 89 -0.40 -10.10 -1.70
CA ALA A 89 0.09 -9.06 -2.60
C ALA A 89 -0.89 -8.79 -3.75
N THR A 90 -1.39 -9.83 -4.40
CA THR A 90 -2.33 -9.72 -5.52
C THR A 90 -3.73 -9.28 -5.07
N MET A 91 -4.16 -9.65 -3.88
CA MET A 91 -5.38 -9.14 -3.26
C MET A 91 -5.29 -7.64 -3.01
N LEU A 92 -4.20 -7.14 -2.40
CA LEU A 92 -3.98 -5.69 -2.19
C LEU A 92 -3.93 -4.94 -3.51
N ALA A 93 -3.23 -5.48 -4.53
CA ALA A 93 -3.21 -4.90 -5.87
C ALA A 93 -4.63 -4.78 -6.46
N SER A 94 -5.42 -5.83 -6.37
CA SER A 94 -6.82 -5.84 -6.86
C SER A 94 -7.69 -4.83 -6.10
N MET A 95 -7.49 -4.73 -4.77
CA MET A 95 -8.24 -3.83 -3.91
C MET A 95 -8.14 -2.38 -4.39
N TYR A 96 -6.95 -1.86 -4.65
CA TYR A 96 -6.79 -0.44 -4.95
C TYR A 96 -6.79 -0.13 -6.47
N LEU A 97 -6.27 -1.02 -7.32
CA LEU A 97 -6.26 -0.81 -8.78
C LEU A 97 -7.66 -0.79 -9.40
N LEU A 98 -8.66 -1.38 -8.75
CA LEU A 98 -10.05 -1.41 -9.22
C LEU A 98 -10.93 -0.33 -8.56
N LEU A 99 -10.39 0.49 -7.65
CA LEU A 99 -11.10 1.65 -7.09
C LEU A 99 -11.35 2.74 -8.14
N ARG A 100 -12.33 3.59 -7.86
CA ARG A 100 -12.52 4.85 -8.57
C ARG A 100 -11.43 5.83 -8.16
N GLY A 101 -10.71 6.40 -9.10
CA GLY A 101 -9.58 7.27 -8.88
C GLY A 101 -8.41 6.94 -9.81
N THR A 102 -7.33 7.66 -9.69
CA THR A 102 -6.07 7.40 -10.39
C THR A 102 -5.16 6.56 -9.50
N PRO A 103 -4.93 5.28 -9.80
CA PRO A 103 -4.04 4.46 -8.98
C PRO A 103 -2.57 4.83 -9.25
N TYR A 104 -1.80 4.89 -8.17
CA TYR A 104 -0.36 5.08 -8.19
C TYR A 104 0.32 3.80 -7.72
N VAL A 105 1.14 3.22 -8.57
CA VAL A 105 1.99 2.07 -8.25
C VAL A 105 3.36 2.60 -7.83
N TYR A 106 3.78 2.29 -6.62
CA TYR A 106 5.10 2.68 -6.15
C TYR A 106 6.15 1.64 -6.56
N GLN A 107 7.37 2.10 -6.89
CA GLN A 107 8.47 1.23 -7.33
C GLN A 107 8.70 0.06 -6.35
N GLY A 108 8.71 -1.15 -6.86
CA GLY A 108 8.89 -2.39 -6.09
C GLY A 108 7.60 -2.98 -5.53
N GLN A 109 6.51 -2.23 -5.51
CA GLN A 109 5.20 -2.74 -5.14
C GLN A 109 4.72 -3.82 -6.13
N GLU A 110 4.98 -3.60 -7.40
CA GLU A 110 4.63 -4.49 -8.51
C GLU A 110 5.34 -5.84 -8.51
N ILE A 111 6.44 -5.95 -7.77
CA ILE A 111 7.16 -7.22 -7.54
C ILE A 111 7.04 -7.72 -6.11
N GLY A 112 6.21 -7.08 -5.28
CA GLY A 112 6.00 -7.49 -3.90
C GLY A 112 7.17 -7.23 -2.95
N MET A 113 7.98 -6.19 -3.18
CA MET A 113 9.07 -5.81 -2.26
C MET A 113 8.57 -5.63 -0.83
N ARG A 114 9.43 -5.99 0.12
CA ARG A 114 9.15 -6.07 1.56
C ARG A 114 9.93 -5.02 2.34
N ASN A 115 9.48 -4.74 3.57
CA ASN A 115 10.26 -3.95 4.52
C ASN A 115 11.64 -4.57 4.73
N CYS A 116 12.66 -3.73 4.91
CA CYS A 116 14.01 -4.14 5.24
C CYS A 116 14.28 -3.87 6.72
N ALA A 117 14.14 -4.91 7.55
CA ALA A 117 14.39 -4.81 8.98
C ALA A 117 15.90 -4.81 9.26
N TYR A 118 16.55 -3.66 9.17
CA TYR A 118 17.96 -3.52 9.52
C TYR A 118 18.21 -3.79 11.01
N ALA A 119 19.34 -4.42 11.29
CA ALA A 119 19.70 -4.83 12.65
C ALA A 119 20.30 -3.70 13.52
N SER A 120 20.70 -2.58 12.91
CA SER A 120 21.31 -1.44 13.57
C SER A 120 20.76 -0.13 13.08
N MET A 121 20.68 0.86 13.97
CA MET A 121 20.35 2.24 13.62
C MET A 121 21.36 2.89 12.67
N ASP A 122 22.60 2.40 12.62
CA ASP A 122 23.63 2.88 11.69
C ASP A 122 23.30 2.58 10.22
N ASP A 123 22.39 1.66 9.97
CA ASP A 123 21.94 1.28 8.62
C ASP A 123 20.79 2.14 8.10
N TYR A 124 20.13 2.89 8.99
CA TYR A 124 19.07 3.83 8.62
C TYR A 124 19.65 5.22 8.31
N ASN A 125 19.07 5.88 7.31
CA ASN A 125 19.51 7.21 6.89
C ASN A 125 18.41 8.28 7.03
N ASP A 126 17.17 7.90 7.16
CA ASP A 126 16.05 8.81 7.29
C ASP A 126 16.06 9.56 8.62
N VAL A 127 16.07 10.89 8.57
CA VAL A 127 16.07 11.77 9.74
C VAL A 127 14.86 11.55 10.65
N SER A 128 13.68 11.27 10.07
CA SER A 128 12.48 10.97 10.85
C SER A 128 12.67 9.69 11.67
N THR A 129 13.26 8.67 11.06
CA THR A 129 13.58 7.39 11.70
C THR A 129 14.48 7.58 12.93
N HIS A 130 15.57 8.36 12.81
CA HIS A 130 16.43 8.68 13.93
C HIS A 130 15.72 9.49 15.01
N ASN A 131 14.90 10.45 14.63
CA ASN A 131 14.14 11.26 15.59
C ASN A 131 13.12 10.40 16.37
N GLN A 132 12.41 9.51 15.72
CA GLN A 132 11.44 8.61 16.34
C GLN A 132 12.12 7.61 17.29
N TYR A 133 13.28 7.06 16.88
CA TYR A 133 14.09 6.19 17.73
C TYR A 133 14.55 6.92 19.00
N ASN A 134 15.17 8.09 18.84
CA ASN A 134 15.66 8.87 19.97
C ASN A 134 14.54 9.32 20.91
N ARG A 135 13.38 9.63 20.35
CA ARG A 135 12.20 9.99 21.14
C ARG A 135 11.69 8.81 21.95
N ALA A 136 11.61 7.61 21.37
CA ALA A 136 11.21 6.41 22.09
C ALA A 136 12.15 6.14 23.27
N LEU A 137 13.48 6.26 23.07
CA LEU A 137 14.45 6.14 24.15
C LEU A 137 14.23 7.17 25.27
N ALA A 138 13.97 8.43 24.90
CA ALA A 138 13.73 9.51 25.87
C ALA A 138 12.44 9.28 26.68
N ASP A 139 11.45 8.60 26.10
CA ASP A 139 10.18 8.23 26.76
C ASP A 139 10.26 6.88 27.49
N GLY A 140 11.48 6.26 27.57
CA GLY A 140 11.79 5.12 28.44
C GLY A 140 11.71 3.74 27.79
N PHE A 141 11.58 3.65 26.46
CA PHE A 141 11.68 2.37 25.74
C PHE A 141 13.14 1.86 25.72
N SER A 142 13.31 0.56 25.73
CA SER A 142 14.63 -0.03 25.51
C SER A 142 15.13 0.17 24.08
N PRO A 143 16.44 0.12 23.83
CA PRO A 143 16.98 0.23 22.47
C PRO A 143 16.41 -0.83 21.52
N GLU A 144 16.17 -2.04 22.01
CA GLU A 144 15.59 -3.14 21.22
C GLU A 144 14.13 -2.86 20.85
N GLU A 145 13.33 -2.32 21.77
CA GLU A 145 11.95 -1.95 21.50
C GLU A 145 11.87 -0.77 20.51
N ALA A 146 12.70 0.25 20.74
CA ALA A 146 12.77 1.41 19.84
C ALA A 146 13.22 1.00 18.42
N LEU A 147 14.19 0.10 18.29
CA LEU A 147 14.63 -0.43 17.00
C LEU A 147 13.51 -1.22 16.31
N ARG A 148 12.75 -2.01 17.03
CA ARG A 148 11.62 -2.78 16.46
C ARG A 148 10.54 -1.86 15.89
N LEU A 149 10.24 -0.75 16.56
CA LEU A 149 9.32 0.26 16.06
C LEU A 149 9.83 0.88 14.75
N VAL A 150 11.10 1.21 14.70
CA VAL A 150 11.77 1.72 13.50
C VAL A 150 11.70 0.71 12.34
N GLN A 151 11.94 -0.56 12.61
CA GLN A 151 11.86 -1.62 11.59
C GLN A 151 10.47 -1.72 10.95
N LEU A 152 9.42 -1.39 11.69
CA LEU A 152 8.05 -1.39 11.17
C LEU A 152 7.75 -0.15 10.32
N GLU A 153 8.14 1.04 10.80
CA GLU A 153 7.61 2.32 10.32
C GLU A 153 8.58 3.17 9.49
N SER A 154 9.87 2.82 9.49
CA SER A 154 10.88 3.61 8.79
C SER A 154 10.54 3.80 7.32
N ARG A 155 10.65 5.04 6.85
CA ARG A 155 10.54 5.38 5.42
C ARG A 155 11.63 4.70 4.57
N ASP A 156 12.77 4.37 5.16
CA ASP A 156 13.84 3.65 4.48
C ASP A 156 13.41 2.26 4.01
N ASN A 157 12.36 1.67 4.60
CA ASN A 157 11.75 0.43 4.10
C ASN A 157 11.32 0.52 2.63
N ALA A 158 10.76 1.66 2.23
CA ALA A 158 10.31 1.91 0.86
C ALA A 158 11.40 2.52 -0.04
N ARG A 159 12.55 2.92 0.54
CA ARG A 159 13.65 3.60 -0.18
C ARG A 159 14.84 2.72 -0.45
N THR A 160 14.77 1.43 -0.09
CA THR A 160 15.80 0.44 -0.43
C THR A 160 15.98 0.37 -1.95
N PRO A 161 17.18 0.02 -2.45
CA PRO A 161 17.40 -0.20 -3.87
C PRO A 161 16.38 -1.17 -4.46
N PHE A 162 15.89 -0.86 -5.65
CA PHE A 162 15.00 -1.75 -6.40
C PHE A 162 15.71 -3.06 -6.74
N GLN A 163 15.01 -4.16 -6.57
CA GLN A 163 15.54 -5.52 -6.75
C GLN A 163 15.37 -5.96 -8.21
N TRP A 164 16.37 -5.68 -9.07
CA TRP A 164 16.32 -6.03 -10.49
C TRP A 164 16.56 -7.50 -10.76
N ASP A 165 17.59 -8.07 -10.10
CA ASP A 165 18.00 -9.46 -10.27
C ASP A 165 18.74 -10.00 -9.04
N ASP A 166 19.25 -11.23 -9.09
CA ASP A 166 19.97 -11.90 -8.02
C ASP A 166 21.48 -11.63 -8.01
N THR A 167 21.98 -10.70 -8.82
CA THR A 167 23.39 -10.30 -8.83
C THR A 167 23.74 -9.33 -7.69
N GLU A 168 24.99 -9.01 -7.49
CA GLU A 168 25.46 -8.12 -6.43
C GLU A 168 24.68 -6.81 -6.41
N ASN A 169 24.30 -6.34 -5.22
CA ASN A 169 23.43 -5.18 -4.99
C ASN A 169 22.07 -5.27 -5.73
N ALA A 170 21.54 -6.47 -5.91
CA ALA A 170 20.29 -6.73 -6.63
C ALA A 170 20.28 -6.19 -8.09
N GLY A 171 21.43 -6.15 -8.76
CA GLY A 171 21.56 -5.55 -10.08
C GLY A 171 21.36 -4.03 -10.13
N PHE A 172 21.17 -3.38 -8.96
CA PHE A 172 20.85 -1.95 -8.88
C PHE A 172 22.06 -1.06 -9.19
N THR A 173 23.24 -1.42 -8.70
CA THR A 173 24.48 -0.64 -8.87
C THR A 173 25.73 -1.51 -8.76
N THR A 174 26.79 -1.12 -9.45
CA THR A 174 28.14 -1.69 -9.30
C THR A 174 28.95 -1.00 -8.20
N GLY A 175 28.45 0.10 -7.63
CA GLY A 175 29.05 0.84 -6.54
C GLY A 175 28.35 0.54 -5.19
N LYS A 176 28.73 1.29 -4.16
CA LYS A 176 28.04 1.21 -2.86
C LYS A 176 26.65 1.87 -2.98
N PRO A 177 25.56 1.14 -2.73
CA PRO A 177 24.23 1.75 -2.74
C PRO A 177 24.06 2.71 -1.56
N TRP A 178 23.15 3.68 -1.69
CA TRP A 178 22.82 4.62 -0.62
C TRP A 178 22.33 3.90 0.63
N LEU A 179 21.29 3.07 0.50
CA LEU A 179 20.81 2.18 1.56
C LEU A 179 21.24 0.75 1.24
N LYS A 180 21.36 -0.09 2.25
CA LYS A 180 21.60 -1.52 2.06
C LYS A 180 20.44 -2.15 1.30
N VAL A 181 20.75 -3.02 0.36
CA VAL A 181 19.76 -3.83 -0.34
C VAL A 181 19.06 -4.77 0.64
N ASN A 182 17.76 -4.97 0.48
CA ASN A 182 17.05 -5.98 1.22
C ASN A 182 17.61 -7.38 0.87
N PRO A 183 18.07 -8.16 1.83
CA PRO A 183 18.78 -9.42 1.56
C PRO A 183 17.93 -10.47 0.85
N ASN A 184 16.62 -10.31 0.81
CA ASN A 184 15.71 -11.21 0.10
C ASN A 184 15.76 -11.06 -1.44
N TYR A 185 16.59 -10.17 -1.98
CA TYR A 185 16.69 -9.95 -3.44
C TYR A 185 17.10 -11.19 -4.24
N THR A 186 17.77 -12.15 -3.58
CA THR A 186 18.15 -13.42 -4.21
C THR A 186 16.95 -14.33 -4.52
N GLU A 187 15.82 -14.10 -3.85
CA GLU A 187 14.58 -14.88 -3.98
C GLU A 187 13.42 -14.05 -4.54
N LEU A 188 13.49 -12.73 -4.42
CA LEU A 188 12.46 -11.79 -4.85
C LEU A 188 13.11 -10.66 -5.66
N ASN A 189 12.95 -10.70 -6.96
CA ASN A 189 13.48 -9.67 -7.89
C ASN A 189 12.72 -9.65 -9.20
N ALA A 190 12.82 -8.53 -9.92
CA ALA A 190 12.08 -8.32 -11.15
C ALA A 190 12.39 -9.38 -12.24
N ALA A 191 13.64 -9.84 -12.33
CA ALA A 191 14.02 -10.84 -13.34
C ALA A 191 13.38 -12.22 -13.06
N GLN A 192 13.16 -12.59 -11.80
CA GLN A 192 12.44 -13.81 -11.45
C GLN A 192 10.94 -13.64 -11.68
N GLU A 193 10.36 -12.55 -11.20
CA GLU A 193 8.95 -12.21 -11.38
C GLU A 193 8.53 -12.13 -12.87
N GLU A 194 9.43 -11.63 -13.74
CA GLU A 194 9.17 -11.54 -15.18
C GLU A 194 9.08 -12.91 -15.87
N ARG A 195 9.72 -13.94 -15.32
CA ARG A 195 9.74 -15.30 -15.88
C ARG A 195 8.60 -16.17 -15.40
N ASP A 196 7.93 -15.74 -14.32
CA ASP A 196 6.85 -16.49 -13.69
C ASP A 196 5.49 -15.87 -14.07
N GLU A 197 4.68 -16.62 -14.79
CA GLU A 197 3.33 -16.19 -15.22
C GLU A 197 2.34 -16.07 -14.04
N ASP A 198 2.66 -16.70 -12.91
CA ASP A 198 1.88 -16.65 -11.66
C ASP A 198 2.51 -15.69 -10.62
N SER A 199 3.36 -14.76 -11.06
CA SER A 199 4.03 -13.78 -10.21
C SER A 199 3.16 -12.57 -9.83
N VAL A 200 3.60 -11.83 -8.82
CA VAL A 200 2.97 -10.55 -8.43
C VAL A 200 3.04 -9.56 -9.60
N LEU A 201 4.18 -9.50 -10.31
CA LEU A 201 4.36 -8.64 -11.49
C LEU A 201 3.39 -9.02 -12.63
N ALA A 202 3.22 -10.29 -12.90
CA ALA A 202 2.25 -10.77 -13.89
C ALA A 202 0.82 -10.35 -13.52
N TRP A 203 0.47 -10.41 -12.23
CA TRP A 203 -0.82 -9.93 -11.74
C TRP A 203 -1.01 -8.44 -11.91
N TYR A 204 0.00 -7.61 -11.57
CA TYR A 204 -0.05 -6.16 -11.81
C TYR A 204 -0.25 -5.84 -13.28
N LYS A 205 0.50 -6.48 -14.18
CA LYS A 205 0.33 -6.34 -15.64
C LYS A 205 -1.11 -6.66 -16.07
N LYS A 206 -1.66 -7.76 -15.54
CA LYS A 206 -3.04 -8.18 -15.81
C LYS A 206 -4.07 -7.16 -15.32
N MET A 207 -3.94 -6.65 -14.10
CA MET A 207 -4.88 -5.67 -13.53
C MET A 207 -4.79 -4.31 -14.22
N ILE A 208 -3.59 -3.86 -14.57
CA ILE A 208 -3.39 -2.63 -15.35
C ILE A 208 -3.96 -2.80 -16.76
N GLY A 209 -3.70 -3.93 -17.41
CA GLY A 209 -4.30 -4.26 -18.70
C GLY A 209 -5.83 -4.29 -18.66
N LEU A 210 -6.41 -4.88 -17.61
CA LEU A 210 -7.86 -4.90 -17.39
C LEU A 210 -8.42 -3.48 -17.26
N ARG A 211 -7.72 -2.61 -16.50
CA ARG A 211 -8.14 -1.23 -16.28
C ARG A 211 -8.01 -0.35 -17.55
N LEU A 212 -6.96 -0.53 -18.35
CA LEU A 212 -6.63 0.41 -19.43
C LEU A 212 -7.03 -0.08 -20.82
N HIS A 213 -7.05 -1.40 -21.05
CA HIS A 213 -7.10 -1.96 -22.41
C HIS A 213 -8.18 -3.03 -22.61
N SER A 214 -9.11 -3.20 -21.66
CA SER A 214 -10.17 -4.20 -21.77
C SER A 214 -11.54 -3.56 -22.10
N GLN A 215 -12.52 -4.39 -22.42
CA GLN A 215 -13.93 -3.97 -22.53
C GLN A 215 -14.53 -3.47 -21.21
N TRP A 216 -13.78 -3.57 -20.10
CA TRP A 216 -14.18 -3.13 -18.75
C TRP A 216 -13.50 -1.83 -18.33
N SER A 217 -12.65 -1.24 -19.18
CA SER A 217 -11.83 -0.05 -18.84
C SER A 217 -12.69 1.11 -18.36
N GLU A 218 -13.77 1.44 -19.10
CA GLU A 218 -14.69 2.53 -18.72
C GLU A 218 -15.42 2.22 -17.41
N LEU A 219 -15.88 0.99 -17.20
CA LEU A 219 -16.48 0.57 -15.93
C LEU A 219 -15.51 0.73 -14.76
N ILE A 220 -14.24 0.37 -14.93
CA ILE A 220 -13.22 0.46 -13.88
C ILE A 220 -12.81 1.92 -13.66
N SER A 221 -12.67 2.72 -14.70
CA SER A 221 -12.28 4.12 -14.59
C SER A 221 -13.44 5.01 -14.13
N GLU A 222 -14.54 5.02 -14.86
CA GLU A 222 -15.64 5.98 -14.68
C GLU A 222 -16.78 5.48 -13.81
N GLY A 223 -16.89 4.16 -13.62
CA GLY A 223 -18.01 3.58 -12.89
C GLY A 223 -18.16 4.14 -11.48
N THR A 224 -19.40 4.24 -11.01
CA THR A 224 -19.69 4.65 -9.63
C THR A 224 -19.12 3.64 -8.63
N PHE A 225 -18.83 4.10 -7.42
CA PHE A 225 -18.40 3.26 -6.30
C PHE A 225 -19.57 3.05 -5.34
N ALA A 226 -19.76 1.83 -4.87
CA ALA A 226 -20.69 1.52 -3.80
C ALA A 226 -20.15 0.37 -2.93
N PRO A 227 -20.09 0.53 -1.59
CA PRO A 227 -19.77 -0.55 -0.69
C PRO A 227 -20.68 -1.77 -0.87
N ALA A 228 -20.13 -2.94 -0.64
CA ALA A 228 -20.86 -4.20 -0.59
C ALA A 228 -20.45 -4.97 0.66
N TYR A 229 -21.32 -5.81 1.17
CA TYR A 229 -21.07 -6.67 2.33
C TYR A 229 -20.42 -5.93 3.52
N ARG A 230 -20.98 -4.76 3.88
CA ARG A 230 -20.41 -3.89 4.94
C ARG A 230 -20.22 -4.60 6.26
N GLU A 231 -21.17 -5.45 6.64
CA GLU A 231 -21.22 -6.13 7.92
C GLU A 231 -20.30 -7.37 7.98
N GLU A 232 -19.81 -7.81 6.82
CA GLU A 232 -18.93 -8.97 6.76
C GLU A 232 -17.53 -8.63 7.28
N LYS A 233 -17.12 -9.33 8.36
CA LYS A 233 -15.81 -9.13 8.97
C LYS A 233 -14.69 -9.63 8.07
N ASN A 234 -13.56 -8.94 8.12
CA ASN A 234 -12.35 -9.27 7.37
C ASN A 234 -12.56 -9.38 5.84
N LEU A 235 -13.62 -8.77 5.32
CA LEU A 235 -13.90 -8.68 3.90
C LEU A 235 -14.05 -7.22 3.50
N ILE A 236 -13.18 -6.77 2.60
CA ILE A 236 -13.36 -5.49 1.91
C ILE A 236 -14.01 -5.79 0.57
N ALA A 237 -15.24 -5.33 0.39
CA ALA A 237 -16.00 -5.60 -0.82
C ALA A 237 -16.71 -4.35 -1.32
N TYR A 238 -16.64 -4.12 -2.63
CA TYR A 238 -17.31 -2.97 -3.26
C TYR A 238 -17.74 -3.29 -4.69
N ARG A 239 -18.70 -2.51 -5.16
CA ARG A 239 -19.21 -2.58 -6.54
C ARG A 239 -18.83 -1.33 -7.32
N ARG A 240 -18.54 -1.55 -8.60
CA ARG A 240 -18.45 -0.51 -9.61
C ARG A 240 -19.59 -0.71 -10.60
N ARG A 241 -20.22 0.36 -11.06
CA ARG A 241 -21.31 0.29 -12.05
C ARG A 241 -21.16 1.37 -13.10
N PHE A 242 -21.32 0.98 -14.36
CA PHE A 242 -21.28 1.89 -15.50
C PHE A 242 -22.11 1.30 -16.65
N GLU A 243 -23.05 2.08 -17.21
CA GLU A 243 -23.86 1.73 -18.39
C GLU A 243 -24.45 0.31 -18.37
N GLY A 244 -25.06 -0.05 -17.25
CA GLY A 244 -25.69 -1.38 -17.09
C GLY A 244 -24.74 -2.53 -16.79
N LYS A 245 -23.44 -2.31 -16.84
CA LYS A 245 -22.40 -3.27 -16.40
C LYS A 245 -22.12 -3.11 -14.91
N ALA A 246 -21.67 -4.18 -14.27
CA ALA A 246 -21.24 -4.16 -12.88
C ALA A 246 -19.99 -5.01 -12.67
N LEU A 247 -19.11 -4.53 -11.79
CA LEU A 247 -17.96 -5.26 -11.26
C LEU A 247 -18.14 -5.38 -9.74
N LEU A 248 -17.99 -6.56 -9.20
CA LEU A 248 -17.90 -6.81 -7.76
C LEU A 248 -16.46 -7.18 -7.44
N VAL A 249 -15.83 -6.43 -6.53
CA VAL A 249 -14.49 -6.71 -6.00
C VAL A 249 -14.65 -7.26 -4.61
N LEU A 250 -14.01 -8.39 -4.34
CA LEU A 250 -14.00 -9.09 -3.05
C LEU A 250 -12.56 -9.31 -2.60
N CYS A 251 -12.19 -8.77 -1.45
CA CYS A 251 -10.85 -8.84 -0.88
C CYS A 251 -10.93 -9.49 0.50
N ASN A 252 -10.52 -10.75 0.58
CA ASN A 252 -10.44 -11.48 1.83
C ASN A 252 -9.16 -11.06 2.58
N MET A 253 -9.32 -10.41 3.73
CA MET A 253 -8.21 -9.91 4.56
C MET A 253 -7.71 -10.95 5.58
N GLN A 254 -8.18 -12.18 5.50
CA GLN A 254 -7.73 -13.31 6.34
C GLN A 254 -6.76 -14.18 5.55
N PRO A 255 -5.79 -14.83 6.23
CA PRO A 255 -4.91 -15.79 5.58
C PRO A 255 -5.62 -17.07 5.16
N GLU A 256 -6.75 -17.41 5.78
CA GLU A 256 -7.55 -18.59 5.46
C GLU A 256 -8.47 -18.34 4.27
N GLU A 257 -8.70 -19.39 3.50
CA GLU A 257 -9.67 -19.36 2.41
C GLU A 257 -11.09 -19.11 2.96
N ARG A 258 -11.87 -18.36 2.22
CA ARG A 258 -13.26 -18.05 2.55
C ARG A 258 -14.19 -18.49 1.42
N GLU A 259 -15.17 -19.35 1.75
CA GLU A 259 -16.25 -19.77 0.87
C GLU A 259 -17.39 -18.73 0.77
#